data_78fb913d09d0c74a38137c4acdcd7a01
#
_entry.id   78fb913d09d0c74a38137c4acdcd7a01
#
_cell.length_a   1.000
_cell.length_b   1.000
_cell.length_c   1.000
_cell.angle_alpha   90.00
_cell.angle_beta   90.00
_cell.angle_gamma   90.00
#
_symmetry.space_group_name_H-M   'P 1'
#
loop_
_entity.id
_entity.type
_entity.pdbx_description
1 polymer ?
#
loop_
_entity_poly.entity_id
_entity_poly.type
_entity_poly.pdbx_seq_one_letter_code
_entity_poly.pdbx_strand_id
1 'polypeptide(L)'
;MRRTGFTAFAVVLTLSLAACSSGPDSASDDQRLLVATTVSPITSIASAIAGDRARIEGIVPEGTNSHTFEPAPQVAELLSDADLILVNGLKLEDPTIDLAQNNKKDDTEIVEIGTIVLPESDYIYDFSFPEEEGKPNPHLWTDPGYAIEYAAVIRDQLSELDPQNTTYYARNYTAFEKEATALSEAVASDQQSVPAGNLKLLTYHDAYAYFAEAFGWEVIGALQPKNFSDPSPSAVASLIDQVIAEKVPTIFGSEVFPSVVLEEVGRATGARYEDSLRDDDLPGAPGDPEHSWLGLMKYNFRTMVAGLGGTPTQLDAIAITPNTSEGAVYPQ
;
A
#
# COMPACT_ATOMS: atom_id res chain seq x y z
N MET A 1 -70.26 -56.89 51.19
CA MET A 1 -69.81 -55.49 51.39
C MET A 1 -68.32 -55.44 51.16
N ARG A 2 -67.87 -55.01 49.98
CA ARG A 2 -66.45 -54.95 49.59
C ARG A 2 -66.08 -53.49 49.40
N ARG A 3 -65.11 -53.03 50.17
CA ARG A 3 -64.50 -51.71 50.02
C ARG A 3 -63.30 -51.84 49.09
N THR A 4 -63.35 -51.17 48.01
CA THR A 4 -62.25 -51.02 47.09
C THR A 4 -61.49 -49.74 47.44
N GLY A 5 -60.22 -49.90 47.82
CA GLY A 5 -59.30 -48.78 48.04
C GLY A 5 -58.65 -48.33 46.69
N PHE A 6 -58.70 -47.04 46.47
CA PHE A 6 -58.03 -46.37 45.34
C PHE A 6 -56.69 -45.86 45.84
N THR A 7 -55.63 -46.40 45.28
CA THR A 7 -54.23 -45.87 45.48
C THR A 7 -53.92 -44.84 44.46
N ALA A 8 -53.76 -43.61 44.86
CA ALA A 8 -53.33 -42.53 43.97
C ALA A 8 -51.76 -42.55 43.80
N PHE A 9 -51.31 -42.71 42.58
CA PHE A 9 -49.89 -42.65 42.22
C PHE A 9 -49.59 -41.20 41.86
N ALA A 10 -48.78 -40.49 42.68
CA ALA A 10 -48.33 -39.16 42.41
C ALA A 10 -47.05 -39.26 41.54
N VAL A 11 -47.17 -38.85 40.27
CA VAL A 11 -46.03 -38.71 39.41
C VAL A 11 -45.38 -37.31 39.62
N VAL A 12 -44.21 -37.31 40.24
CA VAL A 12 -43.41 -36.11 40.40
C VAL A 12 -42.63 -35.87 39.07
N LEU A 13 -43.09 -34.87 38.33
CA LEU A 13 -42.44 -34.41 37.10
C LEU A 13 -41.30 -33.43 37.47
N THR A 14 -40.07 -33.92 37.52
CA THR A 14 -38.88 -33.06 37.69
C THR A 14 -38.57 -32.33 36.38
N LEU A 15 -38.93 -31.04 36.29
CA LEU A 15 -38.44 -30.14 35.23
C LEU A 15 -36.96 -29.85 35.49
N SER A 16 -36.10 -30.44 34.66
CA SER A 16 -34.71 -30.05 34.57
C SER A 16 -34.62 -28.74 33.75
N LEU A 17 -34.45 -27.58 34.40
CA LEU A 17 -34.05 -26.35 33.75
C LEU A 17 -32.60 -26.53 33.28
N ALA A 18 -32.42 -26.80 31.99
CA ALA A 18 -31.16 -26.59 31.32
C ALA A 18 -30.98 -25.06 31.17
N ALA A 19 -30.29 -24.44 32.11
CA ALA A 19 -29.79 -23.09 31.96
C ALA A 19 -28.69 -23.13 30.89
N CYS A 20 -29.00 -22.74 29.65
CA CYS A 20 -28.00 -22.31 28.71
C CYS A 20 -27.38 -21.03 29.24
N SER A 21 -26.27 -21.17 29.93
CA SER A 21 -25.35 -20.07 30.19
C SER A 21 -24.71 -19.72 28.87
N SER A 22 -25.29 -18.78 28.12
CA SER A 22 -24.56 -17.98 27.16
C SER A 22 -23.61 -17.12 28.00
N GLY A 23 -22.42 -17.63 28.27
CA GLY A 23 -21.30 -16.80 28.68
C GLY A 23 -21.08 -15.74 27.60
N PRO A 24 -20.53 -14.57 27.96
CA PRO A 24 -20.07 -13.65 26.94
C PRO A 24 -19.13 -14.42 26.02
N ASP A 25 -19.32 -14.28 24.69
CA ASP A 25 -18.39 -14.78 23.71
C ASP A 25 -17.02 -14.28 24.17
N SER A 26 -16.21 -15.20 24.67
CA SER A 26 -14.80 -14.98 24.80
C SER A 26 -14.35 -14.67 23.36
N ALA A 27 -13.94 -13.44 23.11
CA ALA A 27 -13.16 -13.11 21.94
C ALA A 27 -12.16 -14.26 21.80
N SER A 28 -12.27 -15.03 20.72
CA SER A 28 -11.30 -16.06 20.42
C SER A 28 -9.96 -15.36 20.39
N ASP A 29 -9.07 -15.72 21.30
CA ASP A 29 -7.71 -15.22 21.36
C ASP A 29 -7.10 -15.59 20.00
N ASP A 30 -7.05 -14.61 19.08
CA ASP A 30 -6.51 -14.83 17.75
C ASP A 30 -5.00 -15.01 17.88
N GLN A 31 -4.54 -16.25 17.80
CA GLN A 31 -3.14 -16.63 18.00
C GLN A 31 -2.27 -16.41 16.77
N ARG A 32 -2.80 -15.82 15.71
CA ARG A 32 -1.99 -15.46 14.55
C ARG A 32 -1.04 -14.32 14.89
N LEU A 33 0.11 -14.30 14.22
CA LEU A 33 1.02 -13.14 14.29
C LEU A 33 0.27 -11.86 13.96
N LEU A 34 0.52 -10.82 14.74
CA LEU A 34 0.08 -9.46 14.45
C LEU A 34 1.22 -8.68 13.82
N VAL A 35 1.03 -8.24 12.58
CA VAL A 35 2.00 -7.46 11.82
C VAL A 35 1.46 -6.07 11.60
N ALA A 36 2.10 -5.07 12.18
CA ALA A 36 1.81 -3.67 11.90
C ALA A 36 2.59 -3.20 10.66
N THR A 37 1.92 -2.45 9.79
CA THR A 37 2.50 -1.94 8.54
C THR A 37 2.22 -0.44 8.40
N THR A 38 2.92 0.27 7.53
CA THR A 38 2.72 1.72 7.35
C THR A 38 1.72 2.04 6.25
N VAL A 39 2.18 2.34 5.05
CA VAL A 39 1.33 2.75 3.91
C VAL A 39 0.60 1.57 3.26
N SER A 40 -0.56 1.85 2.68
CA SER A 40 -1.45 0.82 2.10
C SER A 40 -0.77 -0.10 1.07
N PRO A 41 0.16 0.35 0.20
CA PRO A 41 0.89 -0.54 -0.70
C PRO A 41 1.69 -1.61 0.05
N ILE A 42 2.38 -1.25 1.14
CA ILE A 42 3.14 -2.20 1.98
C ILE A 42 2.19 -3.13 2.72
N THR A 43 1.09 -2.60 3.27
CA THR A 43 0.01 -3.40 3.88
C THR A 43 -0.49 -4.46 2.91
N SER A 44 -0.72 -4.09 1.66
CA SER A 44 -1.20 -5.02 0.62
C SER A 44 -0.17 -6.09 0.26
N ILE A 45 1.11 -5.71 0.09
CA ILE A 45 2.17 -6.70 -0.18
C ILE A 45 2.29 -7.67 1.00
N ALA A 46 2.30 -7.16 2.23
CA ALA A 46 2.35 -7.99 3.43
C ALA A 46 1.15 -8.95 3.51
N SER A 47 -0.05 -8.46 3.22
CA SER A 47 -1.27 -9.29 3.16
C SER A 47 -1.19 -10.37 2.07
N ALA A 48 -0.65 -10.06 0.90
CA ALA A 48 -0.48 -11.02 -0.19
C ALA A 48 0.45 -12.18 0.22
N ILE A 49 1.50 -11.90 0.99
CA ILE A 49 2.46 -12.92 1.46
C ILE A 49 1.90 -13.68 2.66
N ALA A 50 1.34 -12.98 3.65
CA ALA A 50 0.84 -13.55 4.89
C ALA A 50 -0.41 -14.42 4.67
N GLY A 51 -1.27 -14.04 3.73
CA GLY A 51 -2.56 -14.68 3.54
C GLY A 51 -3.38 -14.70 4.84
N ASP A 52 -3.92 -15.86 5.19
CA ASP A 52 -4.71 -16.06 6.41
C ASP A 52 -3.88 -16.47 7.65
N ARG A 53 -2.54 -16.48 7.55
CA ARG A 53 -1.64 -16.94 8.61
C ARG A 53 -1.20 -15.85 9.57
N ALA A 54 -1.31 -14.57 9.18
CA ALA A 54 -1.07 -13.45 10.06
C ALA A 54 -2.21 -12.42 9.93
N ARG A 55 -2.34 -11.57 10.94
CA ARG A 55 -3.17 -10.37 10.90
C ARG A 55 -2.28 -9.22 10.47
N ILE A 56 -2.68 -8.51 9.43
CA ILE A 56 -1.94 -7.35 8.93
C ILE A 56 -2.77 -6.11 9.24
N GLU A 57 -2.20 -5.16 9.95
CA GLU A 57 -2.86 -3.91 10.32
C GLU A 57 -2.04 -2.71 9.86
N GLY A 58 -2.61 -1.91 8.96
CA GLY A 58 -2.04 -0.66 8.47
C GLY A 58 -2.10 0.43 9.54
N ILE A 59 -1.17 1.37 9.48
CA ILE A 59 -1.06 2.51 10.41
C ILE A 59 -1.51 3.80 9.75
N VAL A 60 -1.10 4.04 8.51
CA VAL A 60 -1.41 5.27 7.78
C VAL A 60 -2.79 5.13 7.13
N PRO A 61 -3.78 5.99 7.49
CA PRO A 61 -5.09 5.97 6.85
C PRO A 61 -5.01 6.34 5.37
N GLU A 62 -5.82 5.69 4.55
CA GLU A 62 -5.99 6.09 3.15
C GLU A 62 -6.50 7.52 3.05
N GLY A 63 -6.10 8.23 1.99
CA GLY A 63 -6.38 9.66 1.83
C GLY A 63 -5.49 10.57 2.68
N THR A 64 -4.47 10.03 3.35
CA THR A 64 -3.54 10.78 4.19
C THR A 64 -2.18 10.89 3.53
N ASN A 65 -1.57 12.06 3.56
CA ASN A 65 -0.19 12.23 3.11
C ASN A 65 0.78 11.53 4.07
N SER A 66 1.40 10.44 3.64
CA SER A 66 2.31 9.61 4.43
C SER A 66 3.56 10.36 4.91
N HIS A 67 4.06 11.33 4.13
CA HIS A 67 5.26 12.12 4.47
C HIS A 67 5.07 13.10 5.63
N THR A 68 3.82 13.47 5.91
CA THR A 68 3.46 14.41 6.99
C THR A 68 2.59 13.77 8.05
N PHE A 69 2.37 12.46 7.94
CA PHE A 69 1.54 11.73 8.88
C PHE A 69 2.19 11.66 10.26
N GLU A 70 1.41 12.06 11.26
CA GLU A 70 1.77 11.94 12.67
C GLU A 70 0.84 10.90 13.31
N PRO A 71 1.38 9.76 13.78
CA PRO A 71 0.54 8.70 14.32
C PRO A 71 -0.20 9.16 15.57
N ALA A 72 -1.50 8.85 15.63
CA ALA A 72 -2.29 9.13 16.81
C ALA A 72 -1.85 8.24 18.00
N PRO A 73 -2.05 8.69 19.26
CA PRO A 73 -1.64 7.91 20.44
C PRO A 73 -2.18 6.47 20.49
N GLN A 74 -3.32 6.21 19.84
CA GLN A 74 -3.93 4.87 19.76
C GLN A 74 -3.08 3.88 18.96
N VAL A 75 -2.25 4.37 18.03
CA VAL A 75 -1.31 3.54 17.27
C VAL A 75 -0.27 2.88 18.21
N ALA A 76 0.04 3.52 19.34
CA ALA A 76 0.94 2.93 20.35
C ALA A 76 0.43 1.59 20.91
N GLU A 77 -0.90 1.39 20.99
CA GLU A 77 -1.48 0.11 21.42
C GLU A 77 -1.21 -0.97 20.37
N LEU A 78 -1.49 -0.69 19.09
CA LEU A 78 -1.15 -1.60 17.99
C LEU A 78 0.33 -1.98 17.99
N LEU A 79 1.22 -0.99 18.13
CA LEU A 79 2.67 -1.20 18.13
C LEU A 79 3.15 -2.01 19.34
N SER A 80 2.48 -1.85 20.50
CA SER A 80 2.81 -2.63 21.72
C SER A 80 2.37 -4.08 21.63
N ASP A 81 1.37 -4.39 20.80
CA ASP A 81 0.84 -5.75 20.62
C ASP A 81 1.44 -6.46 19.40
N ALA A 82 2.06 -5.72 18.48
CA ALA A 82 2.64 -6.26 17.26
C ALA A 82 3.77 -7.26 17.55
N ASP A 83 3.82 -8.32 16.75
CA ASP A 83 4.90 -9.32 16.73
C ASP A 83 5.97 -8.96 15.68
N LEU A 84 5.59 -8.13 14.70
CA LEU A 84 6.46 -7.58 13.66
C LEU A 84 5.95 -6.20 13.25
N ILE A 85 6.86 -5.27 13.01
CA ILE A 85 6.55 -3.93 12.51
C ILE A 85 7.30 -3.73 11.19
N LEU A 86 6.55 -3.56 10.10
CA LEU A 86 7.08 -3.37 8.75
C LEU A 86 6.90 -1.91 8.35
N VAL A 87 7.97 -1.22 8.12
CA VAL A 87 7.98 0.18 7.65
C VAL A 87 8.74 0.29 6.34
N ASN A 88 8.47 1.34 5.59
CA ASN A 88 9.24 1.60 4.38
C ASN A 88 10.69 1.94 4.71
N GLY A 89 10.92 2.79 5.69
CA GLY A 89 12.23 3.39 5.94
C GLY A 89 12.52 4.54 4.96
N LEU A 90 13.79 4.75 4.60
CA LEU A 90 14.21 5.84 3.73
C LEU A 90 13.71 7.22 4.20
N LYS A 91 13.51 7.38 5.51
CA LYS A 91 13.02 8.61 6.15
C LYS A 91 11.57 9.00 5.82
N LEU A 92 10.76 8.08 5.32
CA LEU A 92 9.36 8.35 5.04
C LEU A 92 8.57 8.58 6.33
N GLU A 93 8.70 7.66 7.29
CA GLU A 93 7.84 7.60 8.47
C GLU A 93 8.60 7.69 9.81
N ASP A 94 9.60 8.56 9.90
CA ASP A 94 10.39 8.77 11.12
C ASP A 94 9.51 8.90 12.40
N PRO A 95 8.37 9.67 12.42
CA PRO A 95 7.51 9.76 13.62
C PRO A 95 6.89 8.42 14.03
N THR A 96 6.52 7.57 13.06
CA THR A 96 5.97 6.24 13.33
C THR A 96 7.04 5.31 13.87
N ILE A 97 8.25 5.35 13.32
CA ILE A 97 9.41 4.58 13.81
C ILE A 97 9.73 4.99 15.26
N ASP A 98 9.78 6.27 15.56
CA ASP A 98 10.03 6.77 16.91
C ASP A 98 8.95 6.29 17.90
N LEU A 99 7.69 6.32 17.50
CA LEU A 99 6.58 5.80 18.31
C LEU A 99 6.73 4.29 18.54
N ALA A 100 7.07 3.54 17.48
CA ALA A 100 7.27 2.09 17.55
C ALA A 100 8.43 1.72 18.49
N GLN A 101 9.57 2.39 18.39
CA GLN A 101 10.74 2.14 19.26
C GLN A 101 10.42 2.34 20.73
N ASN A 102 9.53 3.28 21.07
CA ASN A 102 9.17 3.58 22.44
C ASN A 102 8.07 2.68 23.02
N ASN A 103 7.34 1.94 22.18
CA ASN A 103 6.15 1.18 22.62
C ASN A 103 6.20 -0.31 22.29
N LYS A 104 6.98 -0.78 21.32
CA LYS A 104 7.07 -2.19 20.94
C LYS A 104 7.52 -3.10 22.07
N LYS A 105 7.21 -4.40 21.98
CA LYS A 105 7.81 -5.43 22.85
C LYS A 105 9.33 -5.48 22.66
N ASP A 106 10.04 -5.98 23.65
CA ASP A 106 11.52 -6.08 23.59
C ASP A 106 12.01 -6.96 22.43
N ASP A 107 11.25 -7.98 22.06
CA ASP A 107 11.53 -8.98 21.02
C ASP A 107 10.87 -8.67 19.66
N THR A 108 10.06 -7.65 19.55
CA THR A 108 9.48 -7.21 18.26
C THR A 108 10.53 -6.48 17.43
N GLU A 109 10.70 -6.88 16.17
CA GLU A 109 11.57 -6.18 15.22
C GLU A 109 10.81 -5.06 14.48
N ILE A 110 11.53 -3.97 14.21
CA ILE A 110 11.12 -2.92 13.26
C ILE A 110 11.97 -3.13 12.01
N VAL A 111 11.34 -3.49 10.91
CA VAL A 111 11.99 -3.82 9.64
C VAL A 111 11.76 -2.69 8.65
N GLU A 112 12.80 -1.93 8.36
CA GLU A 112 12.81 -0.87 7.34
C GLU A 112 13.08 -1.49 5.96
N ILE A 113 12.01 -1.92 5.27
CA ILE A 113 12.11 -2.76 4.06
C ILE A 113 12.88 -2.05 2.95
N GLY A 114 12.52 -0.81 2.65
CA GLY A 114 13.18 -0.02 1.60
C GLY A 114 14.67 0.22 1.88
N THR A 115 15.02 0.45 3.15
CA THR A 115 16.43 0.59 3.58
C THR A 115 17.21 -0.72 3.41
N ILE A 116 16.53 -1.88 3.55
CA ILE A 116 17.17 -3.20 3.36
C ILE A 116 17.43 -3.50 1.88
N VAL A 117 16.46 -3.22 1.01
CA VAL A 117 16.55 -3.61 -0.40
C VAL A 117 17.32 -2.62 -1.27
N LEU A 118 17.46 -1.37 -0.83
CA LEU A 118 18.15 -0.32 -1.59
C LEU A 118 19.43 0.11 -0.88
N PRO A 119 20.61 -0.16 -1.44
CA PRO A 119 21.87 0.37 -0.91
C PRO A 119 21.96 1.88 -1.09
N GLU A 120 22.60 2.59 -0.16
CA GLU A 120 22.73 4.06 -0.19
C GLU A 120 23.32 4.59 -1.50
N SER A 121 24.15 3.80 -2.19
CA SER A 121 24.75 4.19 -3.49
C SER A 121 23.70 4.35 -4.60
N ASP A 122 22.52 3.76 -4.42
CA ASP A 122 21.46 3.70 -5.42
C ASP A 122 20.27 4.59 -5.01
N TYR A 123 20.44 5.40 -3.96
CA TYR A 123 19.42 6.36 -3.54
C TYR A 123 19.18 7.40 -4.63
N ILE A 124 17.93 7.61 -5.01
CA ILE A 124 17.53 8.68 -5.91
C ILE A 124 17.19 9.91 -5.06
N TYR A 125 17.89 11.01 -5.38
CA TYR A 125 17.56 12.35 -4.92
C TYR A 125 17.04 13.15 -6.10
N ASP A 126 15.97 13.90 -5.90
CA ASP A 126 15.28 14.58 -6.98
C ASP A 126 14.66 15.93 -6.55
N PHE A 127 13.63 16.39 -7.24
CA PHE A 127 13.03 17.72 -7.02
C PHE A 127 12.41 17.88 -5.66
N SER A 128 11.71 16.84 -5.18
CA SER A 128 11.00 16.83 -3.90
C SER A 128 11.86 16.29 -2.76
N PHE A 129 12.92 15.55 -3.11
CA PHE A 129 13.83 14.87 -2.20
C PHE A 129 15.28 15.24 -2.50
N PRO A 130 15.70 16.49 -2.24
CA PRO A 130 17.05 16.95 -2.57
C PRO A 130 18.11 16.32 -1.66
N GLU A 131 19.29 16.01 -2.21
CA GLU A 131 20.39 15.32 -1.50
C GLU A 131 20.84 16.07 -0.24
N GLU A 132 20.81 17.39 -0.24
CA GLU A 132 21.21 18.22 0.91
C GLU A 132 20.30 18.03 2.14
N GLU A 133 19.11 17.48 1.98
CA GLU A 133 18.20 17.14 3.09
C GLU A 133 18.44 15.73 3.63
N GLY A 134 19.24 14.90 2.95
CA GLY A 134 19.59 13.55 3.37
C GLY A 134 18.39 12.60 3.40
N LYS A 135 17.32 12.92 2.66
CA LYS A 135 16.10 12.14 2.55
C LYS A 135 15.92 11.73 1.09
N PRO A 136 16.26 10.48 0.71
CA PRO A 136 16.04 10.01 -0.65
C PRO A 136 14.55 9.87 -0.96
N ASN A 137 14.21 9.79 -2.25
CA ASN A 137 12.87 9.43 -2.67
C ASN A 137 12.51 8.04 -2.08
N PRO A 138 11.40 7.91 -1.33
CA PRO A 138 11.10 6.66 -0.62
C PRO A 138 10.23 5.67 -1.39
N HIS A 139 9.73 6.02 -2.59
CA HIS A 139 8.64 5.32 -3.27
C HIS A 139 9.11 4.11 -4.11
N LEU A 140 9.85 3.18 -3.51
CA LEU A 140 10.33 1.99 -4.21
C LEU A 140 9.19 1.06 -4.66
N TRP A 141 8.10 1.00 -3.90
CA TRP A 141 6.97 0.11 -4.23
C TRP A 141 6.28 0.42 -5.55
N THR A 142 6.55 1.58 -6.16
CA THR A 142 6.03 1.95 -7.47
C THR A 142 6.76 1.25 -8.61
N ASP A 143 7.95 0.67 -8.37
CA ASP A 143 8.64 -0.22 -9.30
C ASP A 143 8.34 -1.68 -8.97
N PRO A 144 7.81 -2.48 -9.94
CA PRO A 144 7.53 -3.91 -9.74
C PRO A 144 8.75 -4.73 -9.30
N GLY A 145 9.96 -4.34 -9.71
CA GLY A 145 11.20 -5.00 -9.27
C GLY A 145 11.40 -4.87 -7.77
N TYR A 146 11.35 -3.66 -7.25
CA TYR A 146 11.47 -3.42 -5.80
C TYR A 146 10.29 -3.99 -5.01
N ALA A 147 9.08 -4.02 -5.56
CA ALA A 147 7.96 -4.66 -4.89
C ALA A 147 8.18 -6.18 -4.70
N ILE A 148 8.85 -6.85 -5.65
CA ILE A 148 9.28 -8.25 -5.50
C ILE A 148 10.31 -8.39 -4.38
N GLU A 149 11.28 -7.48 -4.29
CA GLU A 149 12.27 -7.47 -3.19
C GLU A 149 11.58 -7.22 -1.83
N TYR A 150 10.62 -6.30 -1.75
CA TYR A 150 9.79 -6.09 -0.55
C TYR A 150 9.09 -7.38 -0.11
N ALA A 151 8.44 -8.05 -1.06
CA ALA A 151 7.76 -9.32 -0.82
C ALA A 151 8.71 -10.42 -0.33
N ALA A 152 9.97 -10.43 -0.82
CA ALA A 152 11.00 -11.36 -0.37
C ALA A 152 11.39 -11.11 1.10
N VAL A 153 11.63 -9.85 1.48
CA VAL A 153 11.94 -9.49 2.88
C VAL A 153 10.77 -9.88 3.79
N ILE A 154 9.54 -9.54 3.41
CA ILE A 154 8.34 -9.88 4.19
C ILE A 154 8.18 -11.39 4.36
N ARG A 155 8.37 -12.18 3.28
CA ARG A 155 8.36 -13.65 3.34
C ARG A 155 9.37 -14.19 4.35
N ASP A 156 10.59 -13.66 4.34
CA ASP A 156 11.67 -14.14 5.18
C ASP A 156 11.39 -13.82 6.65
N GLN A 157 10.93 -12.62 6.96
CA GLN A 157 10.53 -12.20 8.31
C GLN A 157 9.37 -13.06 8.85
N LEU A 158 8.32 -13.27 8.06
CA LEU A 158 7.20 -14.13 8.45
C LEU A 158 7.64 -15.58 8.66
N SER A 159 8.58 -16.08 7.84
CA SER A 159 9.09 -17.44 7.95
C SER A 159 9.96 -17.65 9.18
N GLU A 160 10.67 -16.62 9.64
CA GLU A 160 11.45 -16.64 10.86
C GLU A 160 10.55 -16.69 12.09
N LEU A 161 9.51 -15.87 12.14
CA LEU A 161 8.57 -15.80 13.27
C LEU A 161 7.59 -16.98 13.31
N ASP A 162 7.24 -17.54 12.14
CA ASP A 162 6.30 -18.66 12.02
C ASP A 162 6.86 -19.76 11.11
N PRO A 163 7.85 -20.54 11.58
CA PRO A 163 8.53 -21.57 10.77
C PRO A 163 7.62 -22.68 10.24
N GLN A 164 6.48 -22.92 10.90
CA GLN A 164 5.54 -23.97 10.45
C GLN A 164 4.80 -23.56 9.16
N ASN A 165 4.70 -22.27 8.85
CA ASN A 165 4.05 -21.76 7.66
C ASN A 165 5.04 -21.28 6.56
N THR A 166 6.35 -21.51 6.69
CA THR A 166 7.37 -21.12 5.70
C THR A 166 7.02 -21.54 4.28
N THR A 167 6.54 -22.77 4.06
CA THR A 167 6.12 -23.26 2.72
C THR A 167 4.89 -22.48 2.18
N TYR A 168 4.01 -22.05 3.08
CA TYR A 168 2.84 -21.25 2.71
C TYR A 168 3.27 -19.86 2.23
N TYR A 169 4.13 -19.18 2.98
CA TYR A 169 4.66 -17.87 2.62
C TYR A 169 5.49 -17.92 1.33
N ALA A 170 6.33 -18.94 1.17
CA ALA A 170 7.11 -19.13 -0.06
C ALA A 170 6.23 -19.33 -1.30
N ARG A 171 5.11 -20.06 -1.19
CA ARG A 171 4.14 -20.23 -2.28
C ARG A 171 3.46 -18.90 -2.62
N ASN A 172 3.06 -18.12 -1.62
CA ASN A 172 2.41 -16.83 -1.82
C ASN A 172 3.38 -15.83 -2.46
N TYR A 173 4.63 -15.80 -2.00
CA TYR A 173 5.70 -15.02 -2.64
C TYR A 173 5.86 -15.37 -4.13
N THR A 174 5.92 -16.67 -4.47
CA THR A 174 6.04 -17.08 -5.87
C THR A 174 4.85 -16.63 -6.71
N ALA A 175 3.64 -16.60 -6.14
CA ALA A 175 2.47 -16.09 -6.82
C ALA A 175 2.56 -14.57 -7.04
N PHE A 176 2.94 -13.82 -6.01
CA PHE A 176 3.14 -12.37 -6.09
C PHE A 176 4.24 -11.98 -7.09
N GLU A 177 5.42 -12.64 -7.01
CA GLU A 177 6.53 -12.44 -7.95
C GLU A 177 6.09 -12.64 -9.40
N LYS A 178 5.31 -13.70 -9.68
CA LYS A 178 4.78 -13.96 -11.01
C LYS A 178 3.85 -12.84 -11.49
N GLU A 179 2.97 -12.33 -10.63
CA GLU A 179 2.03 -11.25 -10.95
C GLU A 179 2.76 -9.93 -11.17
N ALA A 180 3.70 -9.56 -10.31
CA ALA A 180 4.51 -8.36 -10.44
C ALA A 180 5.40 -8.41 -11.70
N THR A 181 6.00 -9.57 -12.01
CA THR A 181 6.76 -9.79 -13.25
C THR A 181 5.88 -9.61 -14.49
N ALA A 182 4.69 -10.20 -14.50
CA ALA A 182 3.76 -10.05 -15.62
C ALA A 182 3.33 -8.57 -15.80
N LEU A 183 3.16 -7.83 -14.72
CA LEU A 183 2.88 -6.40 -14.76
C LEU A 183 4.05 -5.61 -15.38
N SER A 184 5.28 -5.91 -14.95
CA SER A 184 6.51 -5.30 -15.49
C SER A 184 6.65 -5.55 -17.01
N GLU A 185 6.44 -6.79 -17.44
CA GLU A 185 6.45 -7.18 -18.86
C GLU A 185 5.37 -6.44 -19.66
N ALA A 186 4.18 -6.27 -19.09
CA ALA A 186 3.07 -5.55 -19.73
C ALA A 186 3.41 -4.07 -19.92
N VAL A 187 4.00 -3.40 -18.90
CA VAL A 187 4.49 -2.01 -19.03
C VAL A 187 5.54 -1.92 -20.12
N ALA A 188 6.56 -2.78 -20.09
CA ALA A 188 7.65 -2.79 -21.06
C ALA A 188 7.15 -2.99 -22.51
N SER A 189 6.07 -3.75 -22.67
CA SER A 189 5.41 -3.96 -23.97
C SER A 189 4.59 -2.74 -24.38
N ASP A 190 3.69 -2.27 -23.50
CA ASP A 190 2.71 -1.24 -23.85
C ASP A 190 3.35 0.14 -24.03
N GLN A 191 4.44 0.45 -23.31
CA GLN A 191 5.20 1.69 -23.52
C GLN A 191 5.74 1.85 -24.96
N GLN A 192 5.92 0.74 -25.70
CA GLN A 192 6.34 0.80 -27.11
C GLN A 192 5.28 1.45 -28.01
N SER A 193 4.03 1.51 -27.56
CA SER A 193 2.92 2.16 -28.26
C SER A 193 2.85 3.67 -27.99
N VAL A 194 3.59 4.15 -26.97
CA VAL A 194 3.66 5.58 -26.65
C VAL A 194 4.47 6.31 -27.73
N PRO A 195 3.99 7.45 -28.28
CA PRO A 195 4.73 8.21 -29.28
C PRO A 195 6.14 8.57 -28.79
N ALA A 196 7.11 8.51 -29.71
CA ALA A 196 8.48 8.83 -29.40
C ALA A 196 8.63 10.23 -28.78
N GLY A 197 9.32 10.32 -27.64
CA GLY A 197 9.52 11.55 -26.89
C GLY A 197 8.41 11.88 -25.88
N ASN A 198 7.36 11.05 -25.76
CA ASN A 198 6.29 11.24 -24.79
C ASN A 198 6.48 10.45 -23.48
N LEU A 199 7.52 9.63 -23.35
CA LEU A 199 7.82 8.91 -22.10
C LEU A 199 8.37 9.88 -21.04
N LYS A 200 7.56 10.88 -20.69
CA LYS A 200 7.88 11.98 -19.79
C LYS A 200 6.81 12.07 -18.71
N LEU A 201 7.24 12.02 -17.46
CA LEU A 201 6.34 12.15 -16.31
C LEU A 201 6.45 13.55 -15.72
N LEU A 202 5.32 14.21 -15.60
CA LEU A 202 5.13 15.38 -14.78
C LEU A 202 3.92 15.10 -13.90
N THR A 203 4.16 15.00 -12.60
CA THR A 203 3.18 14.56 -11.61
C THR A 203 2.93 15.65 -10.57
N TYR A 204 1.87 15.53 -9.80
CA TYR A 204 1.73 16.36 -8.60
C TYR A 204 2.76 15.93 -7.56
N HIS A 205 2.74 14.65 -7.19
CA HIS A 205 3.64 14.05 -6.22
C HIS A 205 4.76 13.26 -6.91
N ASP A 206 5.97 13.31 -6.36
CA ASP A 206 7.18 12.72 -6.95
C ASP A 206 7.38 11.27 -6.47
N ALA A 207 6.48 10.38 -6.91
CA ALA A 207 6.44 8.99 -6.45
C ALA A 207 7.01 7.98 -7.45
N TYR A 208 7.43 8.40 -8.64
CA TYR A 208 7.73 7.45 -9.73
C TYR A 208 9.19 7.46 -10.19
N ALA A 209 10.11 7.94 -9.37
CA ALA A 209 11.52 8.07 -9.75
C ALA A 209 12.16 6.70 -10.06
N TYR A 210 11.98 5.70 -9.20
CA TYR A 210 12.52 4.34 -9.40
C TYR A 210 11.85 3.62 -10.58
N PHE A 211 10.52 3.75 -10.71
CA PHE A 211 9.81 3.26 -11.89
C PHE A 211 10.36 3.88 -13.18
N ALA A 212 10.54 5.18 -13.20
CA ALA A 212 11.05 5.89 -14.39
C ALA A 212 12.46 5.43 -14.77
N GLU A 213 13.34 5.22 -13.78
CA GLU A 213 14.68 4.67 -14.01
C GLU A 213 14.60 3.25 -14.59
N ALA A 214 13.78 2.36 -14.01
CA ALA A 214 13.66 0.98 -14.43
C ALA A 214 13.13 0.83 -15.87
N PHE A 215 12.20 1.70 -16.29
CA PHE A 215 11.56 1.63 -17.61
C PHE A 215 12.10 2.63 -18.64
N GLY A 216 13.08 3.44 -18.26
CA GLY A 216 13.71 4.44 -19.16
C GLY A 216 12.78 5.61 -19.48
N TRP A 217 11.93 6.00 -18.52
CA TRP A 217 11.10 7.19 -18.62
C TRP A 217 11.85 8.39 -18.02
N GLU A 218 11.45 9.60 -18.40
CA GLU A 218 12.04 10.83 -17.90
C GLU A 218 11.10 11.52 -16.92
N VAL A 219 11.52 11.71 -15.66
CA VAL A 219 10.78 12.54 -14.70
C VAL A 219 11.14 13.99 -14.98
N ILE A 220 10.17 14.74 -15.50
CA ILE A 220 10.35 16.17 -15.84
C ILE A 220 10.29 17.04 -14.61
N GLY A 221 9.46 16.66 -13.64
CA GLY A 221 9.30 17.37 -12.38
C GLY A 221 8.05 16.94 -11.62
N ALA A 222 7.92 17.49 -10.43
CA ALA A 222 6.72 17.40 -9.62
C ALA A 222 6.26 18.79 -9.17
N LEU A 223 4.95 18.97 -9.01
CA LEU A 223 4.42 20.26 -8.54
C LEU A 223 4.61 20.44 -7.04
N GLN A 224 4.55 19.35 -6.29
CA GLN A 224 4.62 19.38 -4.85
C GLN A 224 6.00 19.85 -4.38
N PRO A 225 6.07 20.93 -3.60
CA PRO A 225 7.33 21.37 -3.03
C PRO A 225 7.84 20.35 -2.00
N LYS A 226 9.15 20.35 -1.80
CA LYS A 226 9.85 19.51 -0.80
C LYS A 226 9.32 19.59 0.64
N ASN A 227 8.56 20.63 0.97
CA ASN A 227 7.93 20.80 2.29
C ASN A 227 6.44 20.46 2.29
N PHE A 228 5.93 19.84 1.23
CA PHE A 228 4.54 19.41 1.06
C PHE A 228 3.50 20.53 1.23
N SER A 229 3.90 21.79 1.08
CA SER A 229 2.98 22.94 1.09
C SER A 229 2.45 23.26 -0.30
N ASP A 230 1.45 24.13 -0.37
CA ASP A 230 0.96 24.63 -1.65
C ASP A 230 2.08 25.34 -2.44
N PRO A 231 2.18 25.14 -3.77
CA PRO A 231 3.20 25.76 -4.57
C PRO A 231 3.01 27.29 -4.63
N SER A 232 4.14 28.00 -4.62
CA SER A 232 4.10 29.46 -4.79
C SER A 232 3.72 29.85 -6.22
N PRO A 233 3.15 31.05 -6.45
CA PRO A 233 2.87 31.54 -7.81
C PRO A 233 4.08 31.53 -8.75
N SER A 234 5.30 31.75 -8.22
CA SER A 234 6.53 31.67 -8.99
C SER A 234 6.90 30.25 -9.38
N ALA A 235 6.65 29.27 -8.49
CA ALA A 235 6.85 27.85 -8.80
C ALA A 235 5.89 27.39 -9.90
N VAL A 236 4.63 27.81 -9.84
CA VAL A 236 3.62 27.51 -10.88
C VAL A 236 4.04 28.12 -12.23
N ALA A 237 4.50 29.38 -12.24
CA ALA A 237 4.97 30.01 -13.49
C ALA A 237 6.17 29.26 -14.10
N SER A 238 7.15 28.86 -13.27
CA SER A 238 8.28 28.06 -13.72
C SER A 238 7.86 26.70 -14.26
N LEU A 239 6.88 26.05 -13.66
CA LEU A 239 6.32 24.80 -14.12
C LEU A 239 5.64 24.95 -15.49
N ILE A 240 4.87 26.01 -15.71
CA ILE A 240 4.24 26.34 -17.01
C ILE A 240 5.33 26.46 -18.09
N ASP A 241 6.40 27.22 -17.84
CA ASP A 241 7.50 27.39 -18.77
C ASP A 241 8.18 26.04 -19.08
N GLN A 242 8.36 25.19 -18.07
CA GLN A 242 8.94 23.86 -18.24
C GLN A 242 8.05 22.92 -19.06
N VAL A 243 6.73 22.86 -18.78
CA VAL A 243 5.77 22.06 -19.55
C VAL A 243 5.79 22.44 -21.03
N ILE A 244 5.88 23.75 -21.34
CA ILE A 244 5.94 24.25 -22.70
C ILE A 244 7.28 23.88 -23.37
N ALA A 245 8.40 24.09 -22.67
CA ALA A 245 9.74 23.80 -23.18
C ALA A 245 9.93 22.31 -23.50
N GLU A 246 9.52 21.45 -22.58
CA GLU A 246 9.65 20.00 -22.66
C GLU A 246 8.56 19.34 -23.51
N LYS A 247 7.54 20.09 -23.90
CA LYS A 247 6.38 19.59 -24.67
C LYS A 247 5.70 18.40 -23.97
N VAL A 248 5.52 18.49 -22.66
CA VAL A 248 4.87 17.45 -21.85
C VAL A 248 3.44 17.25 -22.35
N PRO A 249 3.07 16.03 -22.78
CA PRO A 249 1.73 15.81 -23.36
C PRO A 249 0.64 15.77 -22.31
N THR A 250 0.96 15.29 -21.11
CA THR A 250 -0.01 15.06 -20.02
C THR A 250 0.63 15.36 -18.68
N ILE A 251 -0.14 15.99 -17.82
CA ILE A 251 0.19 16.28 -16.43
C ILE A 251 -0.68 15.37 -15.58
N PHE A 252 -0.08 14.66 -14.64
CA PHE A 252 -0.77 13.73 -13.77
C PHE A 252 -0.95 14.32 -12.37
N GLY A 253 -2.19 14.33 -11.88
CA GLY A 253 -2.54 14.66 -10.49
C GLY A 253 -2.27 13.50 -9.54
N SER A 254 -2.64 13.69 -8.28
CA SER A 254 -2.60 12.67 -7.24
C SER A 254 -3.94 12.63 -6.51
N GLU A 255 -4.35 11.45 -6.06
CA GLU A 255 -5.61 11.23 -5.33
C GLU A 255 -5.63 11.92 -3.96
N VAL A 256 -4.45 12.03 -3.34
CA VAL A 256 -4.29 12.67 -2.01
C VAL A 256 -4.27 14.19 -2.13
N PHE A 257 -3.89 14.71 -3.30
CA PHE A 257 -3.69 16.15 -3.53
C PHE A 257 -4.46 16.65 -4.75
N PRO A 258 -5.80 16.73 -4.71
CA PRO A 258 -6.56 17.28 -5.81
C PRO A 258 -6.09 18.72 -6.08
N SER A 259 -5.57 18.97 -7.28
CA SER A 259 -4.88 20.21 -7.60
C SER A 259 -5.57 21.02 -8.68
N VAL A 260 -6.34 22.03 -8.27
CA VAL A 260 -6.84 23.08 -9.16
C VAL A 260 -5.72 23.80 -9.90
N VAL A 261 -4.51 23.82 -9.30
CA VAL A 261 -3.32 24.43 -9.91
C VAL A 261 -2.84 23.63 -11.11
N LEU A 262 -2.83 22.29 -11.07
CA LEU A 262 -2.46 21.47 -12.22
C LEU A 262 -3.44 21.57 -13.37
N GLU A 263 -4.75 21.66 -13.10
CA GLU A 263 -5.75 21.98 -14.12
C GLU A 263 -5.44 23.31 -14.82
N GLU A 264 -5.07 24.34 -14.06
CA GLU A 264 -4.70 25.64 -14.61
C GLU A 264 -3.44 25.58 -15.45
N VAL A 265 -2.41 24.83 -14.99
CA VAL A 265 -1.18 24.58 -15.76
C VAL A 265 -1.53 23.87 -17.08
N GLY A 266 -2.35 22.83 -17.04
CA GLY A 266 -2.82 22.13 -18.25
C GLY A 266 -3.55 23.08 -19.21
N ARG A 267 -4.45 23.94 -18.70
CA ARG A 267 -5.16 24.93 -19.51
C ARG A 267 -4.21 25.98 -20.11
N ALA A 268 -3.23 26.43 -19.35
CA ALA A 268 -2.26 27.43 -19.81
C ALA A 268 -1.27 26.91 -20.88
N THR A 269 -0.94 25.62 -20.81
CA THR A 269 0.06 24.98 -21.66
C THR A 269 -0.53 24.20 -22.84
N GLY A 270 -1.79 23.81 -22.75
CA GLY A 270 -2.47 22.89 -23.67
C GLY A 270 -2.12 21.41 -23.40
N ALA A 271 -1.39 21.09 -22.34
CA ALA A 271 -1.18 19.73 -21.89
C ALA A 271 -2.50 19.14 -21.35
N ARG A 272 -2.72 17.84 -21.58
CA ARG A 272 -3.86 17.14 -20.96
C ARG A 272 -3.65 17.09 -19.46
N TYR A 273 -4.69 17.27 -18.68
CA TYR A 273 -4.68 16.99 -17.25
C TYR A 273 -5.37 15.65 -16.98
N GLU A 274 -4.71 14.80 -16.21
CA GLU A 274 -5.22 13.49 -15.75
C GLU A 274 -5.07 13.46 -14.22
N ASP A 275 -6.18 13.41 -13.50
CA ASP A 275 -6.25 13.66 -12.05
C ASP A 275 -6.18 12.41 -11.17
N SER A 276 -5.72 11.30 -11.71
CA SER A 276 -6.01 10.03 -11.09
C SER A 276 -4.84 9.09 -10.81
N LEU A 277 -3.58 9.55 -10.81
CA LEU A 277 -2.50 8.69 -10.31
C LEU A 277 -2.59 8.55 -8.79
N ARG A 278 -2.25 7.34 -8.32
CA ARG A 278 -2.26 6.97 -6.92
C ARG A 278 -0.86 6.53 -6.49
N ASP A 279 -0.41 6.95 -5.34
CA ASP A 279 0.88 6.56 -4.78
C ASP A 279 0.75 5.78 -3.47
N ASP A 280 -0.04 6.27 -2.54
CA ASP A 280 -0.22 5.68 -1.21
C ASP A 280 -1.55 4.92 -1.07
N ASP A 281 -2.58 5.26 -1.84
CA ASP A 281 -3.93 4.70 -1.69
C ASP A 281 -4.23 3.62 -2.72
N LEU A 282 -4.84 2.54 -2.25
CA LEU A 282 -5.30 1.46 -3.14
C LEU A 282 -6.60 1.87 -3.86
N PRO A 283 -6.82 1.44 -5.13
CA PRO A 283 -8.08 1.70 -5.82
C PRO A 283 -9.23 0.86 -5.22
N GLY A 284 -10.46 1.37 -5.33
CA GLY A 284 -11.64 0.69 -4.79
C GLY A 284 -11.76 0.81 -3.27
N ALA A 285 -12.40 -0.16 -2.64
CA ALA A 285 -12.57 -0.25 -1.20
C ALA A 285 -12.01 -1.57 -0.67
N PRO A 286 -11.69 -1.67 0.61
CA PRO A 286 -11.30 -2.95 1.22
C PRO A 286 -12.29 -4.07 0.87
N GLY A 287 -11.78 -5.18 0.33
CA GLY A 287 -12.58 -6.30 -0.19
C GLY A 287 -12.84 -6.29 -1.70
N ASP A 288 -12.59 -5.20 -2.39
CA ASP A 288 -12.63 -5.18 -3.86
C ASP A 288 -11.36 -5.85 -4.42
N PRO A 289 -11.45 -6.57 -5.56
CA PRO A 289 -10.26 -7.19 -6.17
C PRO A 289 -9.15 -6.20 -6.51
N GLU A 290 -9.53 -4.99 -6.88
CA GLU A 290 -8.63 -3.89 -7.23
C GLU A 290 -7.95 -3.28 -6.02
N HIS A 291 -8.47 -3.48 -4.79
CA HIS A 291 -7.89 -2.96 -3.56
C HIS A 291 -6.66 -3.77 -3.16
N SER A 292 -5.62 -3.65 -3.97
CA SER A 292 -4.37 -4.39 -3.86
C SER A 292 -3.22 -3.64 -4.51
N TRP A 293 -1.98 -3.97 -4.13
CA TRP A 293 -0.79 -3.42 -4.79
C TRP A 293 -0.81 -3.67 -6.32
N LEU A 294 -1.19 -4.88 -6.76
CA LEU A 294 -1.32 -5.19 -8.18
C LEU A 294 -2.37 -4.31 -8.86
N GLY A 295 -3.51 -4.10 -8.20
CA GLY A 295 -4.58 -3.22 -8.68
C GLY A 295 -4.11 -1.77 -8.80
N LEU A 296 -3.39 -1.28 -7.79
CA LEU A 296 -2.80 0.06 -7.76
C LEU A 296 -1.83 0.26 -8.93
N MET A 297 -0.85 -0.62 -9.09
CA MET A 297 0.16 -0.47 -10.14
C MET A 297 -0.43 -0.67 -11.54
N LYS A 298 -1.33 -1.63 -11.73
CA LYS A 298 -2.06 -1.79 -12.99
C LYS A 298 -2.82 -0.52 -13.36
N TYR A 299 -3.53 0.06 -12.41
CA TYR A 299 -4.28 1.29 -12.60
C TYR A 299 -3.37 2.45 -13.03
N ASN A 300 -2.28 2.67 -12.31
CA ASN A 300 -1.32 3.73 -12.56
C ASN A 300 -0.65 3.58 -13.94
N PHE A 301 -0.08 2.42 -14.23
CA PHE A 301 0.65 2.21 -15.48
C PHE A 301 -0.26 2.30 -16.69
N ARG A 302 -1.48 1.79 -16.58
CA ARG A 302 -2.50 1.94 -17.59
C ARG A 302 -2.86 3.40 -17.84
N THR A 303 -3.03 4.17 -16.78
CA THR A 303 -3.33 5.61 -16.83
C THR A 303 -2.16 6.38 -17.47
N MET A 304 -0.92 6.09 -17.08
CA MET A 304 0.26 6.72 -17.64
C MET A 304 0.40 6.41 -19.14
N VAL A 305 0.35 5.14 -19.54
CA VAL A 305 0.49 4.74 -20.95
C VAL A 305 -0.60 5.41 -21.81
N ALA A 306 -1.86 5.36 -21.37
CA ALA A 306 -2.97 5.98 -22.09
C ALA A 306 -2.86 7.51 -22.12
N GLY A 307 -2.50 8.13 -21.00
CA GLY A 307 -2.30 9.57 -20.88
C GLY A 307 -1.22 10.11 -21.81
N LEU A 308 -0.15 9.36 -21.97
CA LEU A 308 0.97 9.71 -22.85
C LEU A 308 0.72 9.38 -24.34
N GLY A 309 -0.48 8.89 -24.67
CA GLY A 309 -0.93 8.63 -26.04
C GLY A 309 -0.62 7.22 -26.54
N GLY A 310 -0.25 6.30 -25.66
CA GLY A 310 -0.09 4.87 -25.94
C GLY A 310 -1.41 4.09 -25.80
N THR A 311 -1.34 2.79 -25.98
CA THR A 311 -2.47 1.85 -25.84
C THR A 311 -2.11 0.74 -24.85
N PRO A 312 -2.73 0.69 -23.67
CA PRO A 312 -2.36 -0.23 -22.59
C PRO A 312 -2.96 -1.64 -22.80
N THR A 313 -2.67 -2.28 -23.93
CA THR A 313 -3.29 -3.55 -24.33
C THR A 313 -2.91 -4.71 -23.42
N GLN A 314 -1.65 -4.83 -23.06
CA GLN A 314 -1.16 -5.90 -22.19
C GLN A 314 -1.58 -5.65 -20.75
N LEU A 315 -1.51 -4.40 -20.29
CA LEU A 315 -2.00 -3.99 -18.98
C LEU A 315 -3.50 -4.25 -18.80
N ASP A 316 -4.31 -3.98 -19.85
CA ASP A 316 -5.74 -4.30 -19.82
C ASP A 316 -6.02 -5.80 -19.69
N ALA A 317 -5.14 -6.65 -20.27
CA ALA A 317 -5.26 -8.10 -20.22
C ALA A 317 -4.86 -8.73 -18.87
N ILE A 318 -4.16 -8.00 -17.98
CA ILE A 318 -3.82 -8.51 -16.66
C ILE A 318 -5.10 -8.69 -15.83
N ALA A 319 -5.33 -9.93 -15.39
CA ALA A 319 -6.39 -10.22 -14.44
C ALA A 319 -5.91 -9.92 -13.01
N ILE A 320 -6.73 -9.18 -12.26
CA ILE A 320 -6.51 -9.01 -10.82
C ILE A 320 -7.24 -10.16 -10.14
N THR A 321 -6.47 -11.00 -9.44
CA THR A 321 -7.04 -12.08 -8.65
C THR A 321 -7.43 -11.53 -7.29
N PRO A 322 -8.70 -11.69 -6.84
CA PRO A 322 -9.09 -11.27 -5.50
C PRO A 322 -8.21 -11.95 -4.47
N ASN A 323 -7.65 -11.19 -3.54
CA ASN A 323 -7.00 -11.76 -2.37
C ASN A 323 -8.10 -12.29 -1.43
N THR A 324 -8.45 -13.57 -1.58
CA THR A 324 -9.53 -14.22 -0.81
C THR A 324 -9.18 -14.50 0.65
N SER A 325 -7.96 -14.19 1.05
CA SER A 325 -7.44 -14.40 2.42
C SER A 325 -7.32 -13.09 3.20
N GLU A 326 -8.12 -12.10 2.88
CA GLU A 326 -8.03 -10.77 3.51
C GLU A 326 -8.16 -10.84 5.03
N GLY A 327 -7.00 -10.76 5.68
CA GLY A 327 -6.87 -10.43 7.09
C GLY A 327 -6.34 -9.03 7.32
N ALA A 328 -6.12 -8.24 6.24
CA ALA A 328 -5.58 -6.90 6.36
C ALA A 328 -6.65 -5.88 6.77
N VAL A 329 -6.29 -5.02 7.72
CA VAL A 329 -7.07 -3.85 8.14
C VAL A 329 -6.41 -2.61 7.57
N TYR A 330 -7.16 -1.89 6.74
CA TYR A 330 -6.76 -0.59 6.22
C TYR A 330 -7.49 0.49 7.02
N PRO A 331 -6.78 1.35 7.77
CA PRO A 331 -7.42 2.45 8.48
C PRO A 331 -8.02 3.45 7.49
N GLN A 332 -9.16 4.06 7.88
CA GLN A 332 -9.91 5.02 7.04
C GLN A 332 -9.89 6.41 7.67
#